data_1f39bff257484983d6551eb30f40b172
#
_entry.id   1f39bff257484983d6551eb30f40b172
#
_cell.length_a   1.000
_cell.length_b   1.000
_cell.length_c   1.000
_cell.angle_alpha   90.00
_cell.angle_beta   90.00
_cell.angle_gamma   90.00
#
_symmetry.space_group_name_H-M   'P 1'
#
loop_
_entity.id
_entity.type
_entity.pdbx_description
1 polymer ?
#
loop_
_entity_poly.entity_id
_entity_poly.type
_entity_poly.pdbx_seq_one_letter_code
_entity_poly.pdbx_strand_id
1 'polypeptide(L)'
;MSFFSGLLSALPGAVAQGLIWGLMAIGVFITFKVLDLADLTVDGTMATGGAVCIVMMTHGANVWVAMLCAFLAGMLAGLITGILHTCMGIPAILAGILTQLALFSINLRIMDKKANVAINPDNYKLLVSLRNVKKVTIENPIFVAAVFTIVVIALLYWFFGTALGCSIRATGANPNMSRAQGINVDFVKVLGLMLSNGLVALASALYCQYQGFADVNAGRGAIVIGLAAVIIGEVLFSRIFRNFAMRLLGVSLGAVVYYMVIQVVLNFGLNTNDLKLISAFVVAIFLAVPYWKGKYFRGAAKSAAKTDAKEVK
;
A
#
# COMPACT_ATOMS: atom_id res chain seq x y z
N MET A 1 8.63 33.06 5.93
CA MET A 1 7.28 32.60 5.56
C MET A 1 6.59 32.10 6.81
N SER A 2 5.33 32.47 7.04
CA SER A 2 4.61 31.96 8.21
C SER A 2 4.43 30.44 8.11
N PHE A 3 4.51 29.72 9.22
CA PHE A 3 4.30 28.27 9.32
C PHE A 3 3.06 27.80 8.54
N PHE A 4 1.98 28.55 8.64
CA PHE A 4 0.72 28.28 7.94
C PHE A 4 0.83 28.35 6.42
N SER A 5 1.53 29.31 5.85
CA SER A 5 1.67 29.44 4.39
C SER A 5 2.54 28.31 3.81
N GLY A 6 3.58 27.88 4.55
CA GLY A 6 4.39 26.73 4.19
C GLY A 6 3.58 25.43 4.19
N LEU A 7 2.78 25.21 5.24
CA LEU A 7 1.92 24.03 5.35
C LEU A 7 0.87 23.99 4.23
N LEU A 8 0.15 25.08 3.99
CA LEU A 8 -0.88 25.13 2.93
C LEU A 8 -0.31 24.85 1.54
N SER A 9 0.93 25.30 1.28
CA SER A 9 1.58 25.07 -0.02
C SER A 9 2.09 23.63 -0.21
N ALA A 10 2.32 22.87 0.87
CA ALA A 10 2.84 21.51 0.86
C ALA A 10 1.72 20.45 0.93
N LEU A 11 0.53 20.79 1.46
CA LEU A 11 -0.60 19.87 1.58
C LEU A 11 -1.01 19.20 0.26
N PRO A 12 -1.13 19.88 -0.90
CA PRO A 12 -1.50 19.23 -2.14
C PRO A 12 -0.53 18.11 -2.56
N GLY A 13 0.78 18.32 -2.32
CA GLY A 13 1.81 17.29 -2.55
C GLY A 13 1.62 16.08 -1.64
N ALA A 14 1.34 16.31 -0.36
CA ALA A 14 1.08 15.24 0.61
C ALA A 14 -0.18 14.42 0.24
N VAL A 15 -1.24 15.08 -0.23
CA VAL A 15 -2.47 14.41 -0.69
C VAL A 15 -2.19 13.56 -1.93
N ALA A 16 -1.47 14.10 -2.94
CA ALA A 16 -1.10 13.36 -4.14
C ALA A 16 -0.28 12.11 -3.80
N GLN A 17 0.76 12.28 -2.98
CA GLN A 17 1.61 11.18 -2.52
C GLN A 17 0.80 10.18 -1.69
N GLY A 18 -0.07 10.65 -0.80
CA GLY A 18 -0.94 9.80 0.01
C GLY A 18 -1.89 8.95 -0.83
N LEU A 19 -2.46 9.48 -1.92
CA LEU A 19 -3.31 8.70 -2.84
C LEU A 19 -2.52 7.62 -3.59
N ILE A 20 -1.30 7.94 -4.06
CA ILE A 20 -0.45 6.95 -4.75
C ILE A 20 -0.07 5.82 -3.79
N TRP A 21 0.36 6.15 -2.57
CA TRP A 21 0.66 5.16 -1.53
C TRP A 21 -0.61 4.45 -1.03
N GLY A 22 -1.77 5.07 -1.17
CA GLY A 22 -3.07 4.46 -0.92
C GLY A 22 -3.35 3.25 -1.82
N LEU A 23 -2.94 3.32 -3.10
CA LEU A 23 -3.00 2.16 -4.01
C LEU A 23 -2.11 1.01 -3.52
N MET A 24 -0.90 1.31 -3.07
CA MET A 24 -0.02 0.32 -2.46
C MET A 24 -0.63 -0.27 -1.19
N ALA A 25 -1.20 0.56 -0.32
CA ALA A 25 -1.86 0.14 0.90
C ALA A 25 -3.08 -0.77 0.62
N ILE A 26 -3.81 -0.57 -0.48
CA ILE A 26 -4.87 -1.49 -0.94
C ILE A 26 -4.28 -2.87 -1.26
N GLY A 27 -3.11 -2.95 -1.92
CA GLY A 27 -2.40 -4.20 -2.13
C GLY A 27 -2.07 -4.90 -0.80
N VAL A 28 -1.45 -4.17 0.13
CA VAL A 28 -1.14 -4.67 1.49
C VAL A 28 -2.39 -5.10 2.25
N PHE A 29 -3.52 -4.40 2.10
CA PHE A 29 -4.80 -4.78 2.69
C PHE A 29 -5.26 -6.17 2.24
N ILE A 30 -5.05 -6.52 0.97
CA ILE A 30 -5.44 -7.83 0.43
C ILE A 30 -4.63 -8.96 1.11
N THR A 31 -3.33 -8.81 1.27
CA THR A 31 -2.50 -9.84 1.91
C THR A 31 -2.72 -9.86 3.41
N PHE A 32 -2.63 -8.73 4.07
CA PHE A 32 -2.64 -8.65 5.53
C PHE A 32 -4.03 -8.87 6.14
N LYS A 33 -5.09 -8.30 5.51
CA LYS A 33 -6.45 -8.32 6.10
C LYS A 33 -7.40 -9.33 5.48
N VAL A 34 -7.27 -9.54 4.16
CA VAL A 34 -8.17 -10.47 3.45
C VAL A 34 -7.63 -11.89 3.48
N LEU A 35 -6.33 -12.09 3.26
CA LEU A 35 -5.67 -13.41 3.28
C LEU A 35 -5.09 -13.82 4.64
N ASP A 36 -4.96 -12.86 5.57
CA ASP A 36 -4.29 -13.06 6.87
C ASP A 36 -2.85 -13.60 6.72
N LEU A 37 -2.12 -13.05 5.74
CA LEU A 37 -0.73 -13.40 5.45
C LEU A 37 0.16 -12.15 5.54
N ALA A 38 1.23 -12.23 6.32
CA ALA A 38 2.26 -11.18 6.36
C ALA A 38 3.22 -11.35 5.16
N ASP A 39 3.10 -10.49 4.16
CA ASP A 39 3.89 -10.52 2.93
C ASP A 39 4.94 -9.41 2.91
N LEU A 40 6.20 -9.76 3.15
CA LEU A 40 7.33 -8.83 3.09
C LEU A 40 7.88 -8.63 1.66
N THR A 41 7.33 -9.32 0.65
CA THR A 41 7.71 -9.13 -0.75
C THR A 41 7.41 -7.70 -1.23
N VAL A 42 6.43 -7.03 -0.61
CA VAL A 42 5.98 -5.66 -0.92
C VAL A 42 7.15 -4.69 -1.05
N ASP A 43 8.13 -4.76 -0.15
CA ASP A 43 9.31 -3.89 -0.17
C ASP A 43 10.13 -4.09 -1.47
N GLY A 44 10.33 -5.34 -1.90
CA GLY A 44 11.01 -5.66 -3.15
C GLY A 44 10.19 -5.27 -4.39
N THR A 45 8.90 -5.59 -4.37
CA THR A 45 7.97 -5.35 -5.48
C THR A 45 7.76 -3.85 -5.72
N MET A 46 7.79 -3.04 -4.66
CA MET A 46 7.74 -1.58 -4.78
C MET A 46 8.92 -1.04 -5.59
N ALA A 47 10.13 -1.54 -5.38
CA ALA A 47 11.29 -1.17 -6.20
C ALA A 47 11.19 -1.72 -7.63
N THR A 48 10.67 -2.96 -7.79
CA THR A 48 10.55 -3.62 -9.11
C THR A 48 9.57 -2.87 -10.02
N GLY A 49 8.40 -2.49 -9.52
CA GLY A 49 7.40 -1.77 -10.30
C GLY A 49 7.93 -0.45 -10.86
N GLY A 50 8.65 0.32 -10.02
CA GLY A 50 9.31 1.56 -10.44
C GLY A 50 10.44 1.33 -11.45
N ALA A 51 11.30 0.35 -11.20
CA ALA A 51 12.43 0.02 -12.07
C ALA A 51 11.93 -0.37 -13.47
N VAL A 52 10.97 -1.30 -13.57
CA VAL A 52 10.39 -1.74 -14.87
C VAL A 52 9.73 -0.58 -15.58
N CYS A 53 8.90 0.22 -14.90
CA CYS A 53 8.20 1.33 -15.52
C CYS A 53 9.17 2.38 -16.09
N ILE A 54 10.12 2.87 -15.27
CA ILE A 54 11.04 3.93 -15.67
C ILE A 54 12.00 3.46 -16.77
N VAL A 55 12.54 2.25 -16.66
CA VAL A 55 13.46 1.70 -17.68
C VAL A 55 12.74 1.51 -19.01
N MET A 56 11.52 0.98 -19.03
CA MET A 56 10.73 0.86 -20.27
C MET A 56 10.45 2.23 -20.90
N MET A 57 10.11 3.23 -20.09
CA MET A 57 9.86 4.58 -20.58
C MET A 57 11.14 5.22 -21.14
N THR A 58 12.29 5.04 -20.52
CA THR A 58 13.59 5.55 -21.04
C THR A 58 13.98 4.89 -22.36
N HIS A 59 13.51 3.67 -22.62
CA HIS A 59 13.67 2.99 -23.92
C HIS A 59 12.57 3.36 -24.96
N GLY A 60 11.73 4.36 -24.66
CA GLY A 60 10.72 4.88 -25.59
C GLY A 60 9.38 4.13 -25.59
N ALA A 61 9.14 3.25 -24.62
CA ALA A 61 7.84 2.57 -24.50
C ALA A 61 6.73 3.55 -24.06
N ASN A 62 5.50 3.26 -24.50
CA ASN A 62 4.33 4.00 -24.05
C ASN A 62 4.12 3.80 -22.54
N VAL A 63 3.76 4.88 -21.84
CA VAL A 63 3.52 4.87 -20.40
C VAL A 63 2.51 3.82 -19.95
N TRP A 64 1.44 3.58 -20.71
CA TRP A 64 0.43 2.57 -20.39
C TRP A 64 0.97 1.15 -20.49
N VAL A 65 1.81 0.89 -21.49
CA VAL A 65 2.49 -0.40 -21.65
C VAL A 65 3.50 -0.62 -20.51
N ALA A 66 4.27 0.42 -20.16
CA ALA A 66 5.23 0.36 -19.06
C ALA A 66 4.53 0.08 -17.72
N MET A 67 3.38 0.69 -17.46
CA MET A 67 2.59 0.43 -16.26
C MET A 67 2.00 -0.99 -16.23
N LEU A 68 1.50 -1.49 -17.37
CA LEU A 68 1.01 -2.86 -17.47
C LEU A 68 2.14 -3.87 -17.22
N CYS A 69 3.32 -3.65 -17.80
CA CYS A 69 4.49 -4.50 -17.55
C CYS A 69 4.95 -4.44 -16.10
N ALA A 70 4.90 -3.27 -15.45
CA ALA A 70 5.19 -3.14 -14.03
C ALA A 70 4.20 -3.95 -13.18
N PHE A 71 2.90 -3.88 -13.48
CA PHE A 71 1.87 -4.68 -12.82
C PHE A 71 2.12 -6.18 -12.97
N LEU A 72 2.42 -6.66 -14.18
CA LEU A 72 2.73 -8.07 -14.46
C LEU A 72 4.03 -8.51 -13.75
N ALA A 73 5.06 -7.67 -13.71
CA ALA A 73 6.28 -7.95 -12.95
C ALA A 73 6.01 -8.11 -11.45
N GLY A 74 5.13 -7.27 -10.90
CA GLY A 74 4.67 -7.42 -9.51
C GLY A 74 3.89 -8.73 -9.30
N MET A 75 3.01 -9.09 -10.23
CA MET A 75 2.29 -10.38 -10.17
C MET A 75 3.27 -11.58 -10.19
N LEU A 76 4.32 -11.52 -11.00
CA LEU A 76 5.35 -12.56 -11.04
C LEU A 76 6.12 -12.65 -9.71
N ALA A 77 6.44 -11.50 -9.09
CA ALA A 77 7.05 -11.49 -7.77
C ALA A 77 6.16 -12.15 -6.71
N GLY A 78 4.86 -11.81 -6.71
CA GLY A 78 3.86 -12.44 -5.83
C GLY A 78 3.68 -13.95 -6.12
N LEU A 79 3.76 -14.37 -7.39
CA LEU A 79 3.74 -15.77 -7.79
C LEU A 79 4.91 -16.54 -7.18
N ILE A 80 6.13 -16.01 -7.27
CA ILE A 80 7.33 -16.64 -6.70
C ILE A 80 7.18 -16.80 -5.19
N THR A 81 6.78 -15.74 -4.48
CA THR A 81 6.53 -15.82 -3.04
C THR A 81 5.44 -16.84 -2.70
N GLY A 82 4.38 -16.87 -3.50
CA GLY A 82 3.29 -17.83 -3.34
C GLY A 82 3.76 -19.28 -3.51
N ILE A 83 4.56 -19.58 -4.52
CA ILE A 83 5.15 -20.91 -4.74
C ILE A 83 6.07 -21.30 -3.59
N LEU A 84 6.95 -20.41 -3.15
CA LEU A 84 7.83 -20.66 -2.00
C LEU A 84 7.04 -20.99 -0.74
N HIS A 85 5.91 -20.31 -0.52
CA HIS A 85 5.07 -20.53 0.66
C HIS A 85 4.25 -21.83 0.54
N THR A 86 3.60 -22.07 -0.60
CA THR A 86 2.62 -23.16 -0.74
C THR A 86 3.26 -24.49 -1.17
N CYS A 87 4.18 -24.46 -2.16
CA CYS A 87 4.79 -25.69 -2.69
C CYS A 87 6.02 -26.13 -1.86
N MET A 88 6.81 -25.17 -1.36
CA MET A 88 8.01 -25.47 -0.57
C MET A 88 7.77 -25.46 0.94
N GLY A 89 6.57 -25.07 1.41
CA GLY A 89 6.22 -25.03 2.82
C GLY A 89 6.96 -23.98 3.64
N ILE A 90 7.59 -23.00 3.00
CA ILE A 90 8.34 -21.92 3.68
C ILE A 90 7.34 -20.98 4.36
N PRO A 91 7.56 -20.58 5.64
CA PRO A 91 6.72 -19.57 6.29
C PRO A 91 6.59 -18.31 5.44
N ALA A 92 5.37 -17.74 5.37
CA ALA A 92 5.05 -16.63 4.46
C ALA A 92 6.01 -15.42 4.62
N ILE A 93 6.33 -15.06 5.87
CA ILE A 93 7.28 -13.97 6.17
C ILE A 93 8.66 -14.25 5.57
N LEU A 94 9.16 -15.47 5.73
CA LEU A 94 10.49 -15.86 5.24
C LEU A 94 10.49 -15.96 3.71
N ALA A 95 9.44 -16.50 3.10
CA ALA A 95 9.27 -16.51 1.65
C ALA A 95 9.30 -15.09 1.06
N GLY A 96 8.62 -14.14 1.71
CA GLY A 96 8.63 -12.72 1.33
C GLY A 96 10.03 -12.11 1.40
N ILE A 97 10.78 -12.36 2.49
CA ILE A 97 12.16 -11.87 2.65
C ILE A 97 13.07 -12.44 1.55
N LEU A 98 12.97 -13.73 1.25
CA LEU A 98 13.78 -14.36 0.21
C LEU A 98 13.50 -13.76 -1.18
N THR A 99 12.23 -13.56 -1.51
CA THR A 99 11.82 -12.92 -2.78
C THR A 99 12.30 -11.46 -2.81
N GLN A 100 12.17 -10.71 -1.73
CA GLN A 100 12.66 -9.33 -1.64
C GLN A 100 14.16 -9.23 -1.91
N LEU A 101 14.97 -10.11 -1.32
CA LEU A 101 16.42 -10.16 -1.55
C LEU A 101 16.77 -10.51 -3.01
N ALA A 102 16.03 -11.46 -3.61
CA ALA A 102 16.21 -11.80 -5.03
C ALA A 102 15.84 -10.62 -5.93
N LEU A 103 14.71 -9.94 -5.65
CA LEU A 103 14.25 -8.78 -6.40
C LEU A 103 15.24 -7.62 -6.35
N PHE A 104 15.94 -7.41 -5.23
CA PHE A 104 16.98 -6.38 -5.16
C PHE A 104 18.05 -6.57 -6.25
N SER A 105 18.54 -7.79 -6.44
CA SER A 105 19.53 -8.12 -7.47
C SER A 105 18.96 -8.04 -8.88
N ILE A 106 17.70 -8.43 -9.06
CA ILE A 106 16.97 -8.34 -10.34
C ILE A 106 16.78 -6.87 -10.72
N ASN A 107 16.35 -6.03 -9.78
CA ASN A 107 16.13 -4.60 -10.00
C ASN A 107 17.42 -3.88 -10.41
N LEU A 108 18.56 -4.21 -9.78
CA LEU A 108 19.87 -3.68 -10.20
C LEU A 108 20.23 -4.08 -11.65
N ARG A 109 19.86 -5.28 -12.09
CA ARG A 109 20.06 -5.70 -13.49
C ARG A 109 19.15 -4.97 -14.45
N ILE A 110 17.86 -4.78 -14.10
CA ILE A 110 16.89 -4.03 -14.90
C ILE A 110 17.36 -2.57 -15.06
N MET A 111 17.95 -1.99 -14.02
CA MET A 111 18.42 -0.60 -13.98
C MET A 111 19.88 -0.41 -14.47
N ASP A 112 20.44 -1.38 -15.24
CA ASP A 112 21.81 -1.34 -15.76
C ASP A 112 22.87 -1.12 -14.66
N LYS A 113 22.73 -1.79 -13.52
CA LYS A 113 23.58 -1.69 -12.32
C LYS A 113 23.63 -0.29 -11.69
N LYS A 114 22.69 0.58 -12.03
CA LYS A 114 22.53 1.90 -11.40
C LYS A 114 21.58 1.78 -10.20
N ALA A 115 21.96 2.41 -9.09
CA ALA A 115 21.07 2.44 -7.91
C ALA A 115 19.86 3.34 -8.12
N ASN A 116 19.99 4.34 -9.01
CA ASN A 116 18.94 5.30 -9.33
C ASN A 116 18.91 5.58 -10.83
N VAL A 117 17.74 5.61 -11.44
CA VAL A 117 17.49 5.96 -12.83
C VAL A 117 16.48 7.09 -12.87
N ALA A 118 16.93 8.28 -13.30
CA ALA A 118 16.08 9.45 -13.44
C ALA A 118 15.39 9.49 -14.83
N ILE A 119 14.19 10.02 -14.85
CA ILE A 119 13.46 10.31 -16.09
C ILE A 119 13.18 11.81 -16.16
N ASN A 120 13.49 12.42 -17.30
CA ASN A 120 13.23 13.84 -17.49
C ASN A 120 11.76 14.05 -17.91
N PRO A 121 10.95 14.76 -17.12
CA PRO A 121 9.54 15.02 -17.44
C PRO A 121 9.33 15.81 -18.75
N ASP A 122 10.35 16.53 -19.22
CA ASP A 122 10.24 17.34 -20.45
C ASP A 122 10.33 16.47 -21.71
N ASN A 123 11.01 15.31 -21.63
CA ASN A 123 11.24 14.42 -22.77
C ASN A 123 10.22 13.29 -22.87
N TYR A 124 9.50 13.00 -21.79
CA TYR A 124 8.59 11.86 -21.72
C TYR A 124 7.20 12.28 -21.22
N LYS A 125 6.16 11.77 -21.84
CA LYS A 125 4.77 11.99 -21.40
C LYS A 125 4.50 11.18 -20.13
N LEU A 126 4.59 11.84 -18.96
CA LEU A 126 4.25 11.24 -17.67
C LEU A 126 2.76 11.41 -17.39
N LEU A 127 2.12 10.39 -16.80
CA LEU A 127 0.74 10.51 -16.33
C LEU A 127 0.65 11.35 -15.06
N VAL A 128 1.66 11.24 -14.21
CA VAL A 128 1.72 11.92 -12.91
C VAL A 128 3.08 12.58 -12.77
N SER A 129 3.11 13.89 -12.51
CA SER A 129 4.35 14.64 -12.29
C SER A 129 4.21 15.63 -11.13
N LEU A 130 5.24 15.70 -10.29
CA LEU A 130 5.33 16.65 -9.16
C LEU A 130 5.15 18.12 -9.60
N ARG A 131 5.58 18.46 -10.83
CA ARG A 131 5.47 19.82 -11.39
C ARG A 131 4.03 20.31 -11.55
N ASN A 132 3.09 19.40 -11.75
CA ASN A 132 1.68 19.71 -12.05
C ASN A 132 0.79 19.77 -10.81
N VAL A 133 1.32 19.55 -9.60
CA VAL A 133 0.54 19.51 -8.34
C VAL A 133 -0.21 20.82 -8.06
N LYS A 134 0.35 21.96 -8.47
CA LYS A 134 -0.26 23.29 -8.25
C LYS A 134 -1.13 23.76 -9.42
N LYS A 135 -1.17 23.04 -10.53
CA LYS A 135 -1.99 23.38 -11.69
C LYS A 135 -3.37 22.73 -11.58
N VAL A 136 -4.43 23.51 -11.74
CA VAL A 136 -5.80 22.98 -11.81
C VAL A 136 -6.06 22.52 -13.24
N THR A 137 -5.48 21.39 -13.63
CA THR A 137 -5.60 20.80 -14.95
C THR A 137 -5.88 19.30 -14.80
N ILE A 138 -6.35 18.62 -15.84
CA ILE A 138 -6.59 17.16 -15.87
C ILE A 138 -5.30 16.37 -15.56
N GLU A 139 -4.14 16.96 -15.81
CA GLU A 139 -2.82 16.40 -15.48
C GLU A 139 -2.40 16.60 -14.01
N ASN A 140 -3.30 17.07 -13.16
CA ASN A 140 -3.00 17.22 -11.74
C ASN A 140 -2.80 15.82 -11.11
N PRO A 141 -1.67 15.57 -10.42
CA PRO A 141 -1.39 14.29 -9.77
C PRO A 141 -2.48 13.80 -8.83
N ILE A 142 -3.15 14.72 -8.14
CA ILE A 142 -4.25 14.38 -7.23
C ILE A 142 -5.43 13.80 -8.02
N PHE A 143 -5.80 14.44 -9.13
CA PHE A 143 -6.92 14.00 -9.95
C PHE A 143 -6.62 12.63 -10.59
N VAL A 144 -5.44 12.48 -11.19
CA VAL A 144 -5.03 11.21 -11.82
C VAL A 144 -4.96 10.09 -10.78
N ALA A 145 -4.30 10.31 -9.63
CA ALA A 145 -4.22 9.30 -8.58
C ALA A 145 -5.59 8.94 -8.00
N ALA A 146 -6.50 9.91 -7.84
CA ALA A 146 -7.88 9.66 -7.40
C ALA A 146 -8.65 8.81 -8.41
N VAL A 147 -8.56 9.11 -9.70
CA VAL A 147 -9.20 8.31 -10.76
C VAL A 147 -8.65 6.88 -10.77
N PHE A 148 -7.32 6.71 -10.69
CA PHE A 148 -6.71 5.37 -10.58
C PHE A 148 -7.21 4.62 -9.35
N THR A 149 -7.27 5.27 -8.19
CA THR A 149 -7.77 4.67 -6.96
C THR A 149 -9.23 4.21 -7.10
N ILE A 150 -10.10 5.04 -7.69
CA ILE A 150 -11.50 4.70 -7.92
C ILE A 150 -11.63 3.52 -8.89
N VAL A 151 -10.88 3.53 -10.00
CA VAL A 151 -10.89 2.44 -10.98
C VAL A 151 -10.41 1.13 -10.36
N VAL A 152 -9.30 1.15 -9.61
CA VAL A 152 -8.77 -0.03 -8.92
C VAL A 152 -9.78 -0.55 -7.88
N ILE A 153 -10.40 0.32 -7.09
CA ILE A 153 -11.44 -0.08 -6.13
C ILE A 153 -12.63 -0.71 -6.84
N ALA A 154 -13.09 -0.15 -7.97
CA ALA A 154 -14.20 -0.69 -8.74
C ALA A 154 -13.87 -2.09 -9.30
N LEU A 155 -12.66 -2.27 -9.88
CA LEU A 155 -12.19 -3.54 -10.39
C LEU A 155 -12.05 -4.58 -9.27
N LEU A 156 -11.51 -4.21 -8.13
CA LEU A 156 -11.38 -5.10 -6.97
C LEU A 156 -12.75 -5.45 -6.39
N TYR A 157 -13.67 -4.50 -6.31
CA TYR A 157 -15.02 -4.78 -5.83
C TYR A 157 -15.73 -5.80 -6.72
N TRP A 158 -15.63 -5.64 -8.05
CA TRP A 158 -16.13 -6.62 -9.00
C TRP A 158 -15.44 -7.97 -8.84
N PHE A 159 -14.11 -8.01 -8.78
CA PHE A 159 -13.32 -9.24 -8.64
C PHE A 159 -13.67 -9.99 -7.34
N PHE A 160 -13.74 -9.30 -6.20
CA PHE A 160 -14.08 -9.91 -4.91
C PHE A 160 -15.56 -10.31 -4.79
N GLY A 161 -16.41 -9.93 -5.72
CA GLY A 161 -17.77 -10.43 -5.93
C GLY A 161 -17.82 -11.74 -6.72
N THR A 162 -16.75 -12.13 -7.42
CA THR A 162 -16.68 -13.40 -8.17
C THR A 162 -16.41 -14.60 -7.25
N ALA A 163 -16.60 -15.82 -7.79
CA ALA A 163 -16.32 -17.06 -7.04
C ALA A 163 -14.88 -17.14 -6.54
N LEU A 164 -13.90 -16.68 -7.36
CA LEU A 164 -12.49 -16.63 -6.97
C LEU A 164 -12.24 -15.64 -5.83
N GLY A 165 -12.81 -14.43 -5.93
CA GLY A 165 -12.68 -13.43 -4.88
C GLY A 165 -13.33 -13.85 -3.56
N CYS A 166 -14.49 -14.52 -3.62
CA CYS A 166 -15.14 -15.12 -2.45
C CYS A 166 -14.26 -16.22 -1.84
N SER A 167 -13.60 -17.05 -2.66
CA SER A 167 -12.67 -18.09 -2.21
C SER A 167 -11.45 -17.50 -1.48
N ILE A 168 -10.91 -16.37 -1.96
CA ILE A 168 -9.79 -15.65 -1.30
C ILE A 168 -10.25 -15.19 0.10
N ARG A 169 -11.42 -14.57 0.21
CA ARG A 169 -11.96 -14.09 1.49
C ARG A 169 -12.26 -15.25 2.45
N ALA A 170 -12.81 -16.35 1.96
CA ALA A 170 -13.10 -17.54 2.75
C ALA A 170 -11.82 -18.19 3.27
N THR A 171 -10.78 -18.29 2.43
CA THR A 171 -9.47 -18.87 2.77
C THR A 171 -8.78 -18.06 3.86
N GLY A 172 -8.80 -16.73 3.78
CA GLY A 172 -8.24 -15.89 4.84
C GLY A 172 -9.00 -15.97 6.16
N ALA A 173 -10.33 -16.13 6.12
CA ALA A 173 -11.13 -16.27 7.33
C ALA A 173 -10.90 -17.63 8.04
N ASN A 174 -10.89 -18.74 7.30
CA ASN A 174 -10.62 -20.07 7.83
C ASN A 174 -10.14 -21.03 6.72
N PRO A 175 -8.83 -21.27 6.61
CA PRO A 175 -8.27 -22.16 5.59
C PRO A 175 -8.78 -23.60 5.68
N ASN A 176 -9.00 -24.12 6.90
CA ASN A 176 -9.45 -25.49 7.11
C ASN A 176 -10.89 -25.69 6.62
N MET A 177 -11.78 -24.73 6.92
CA MET A 177 -13.14 -24.73 6.42
C MET A 177 -13.16 -24.64 4.89
N SER A 178 -12.32 -23.80 4.30
CA SER A 178 -12.23 -23.64 2.85
C SER A 178 -11.79 -24.95 2.15
N ARG A 179 -10.83 -25.67 2.72
CA ARG A 179 -10.45 -27.01 2.22
C ARG A 179 -11.60 -28.02 2.31
N ALA A 180 -12.34 -28.00 3.41
CA ALA A 180 -13.50 -28.88 3.58
C ALA A 180 -14.60 -28.62 2.53
N GLN A 181 -14.70 -27.39 2.03
CA GLN A 181 -15.61 -26.98 0.94
C GLN A 181 -15.04 -27.23 -0.46
N GLY A 182 -13.89 -27.92 -0.58
CA GLY A 182 -13.27 -28.25 -1.87
C GLY A 182 -12.47 -27.10 -2.51
N ILE A 183 -12.23 -26.00 -1.79
CA ILE A 183 -11.42 -24.88 -2.30
C ILE A 183 -9.94 -25.23 -2.22
N ASN A 184 -9.22 -25.10 -3.34
CA ASN A 184 -7.77 -25.22 -3.34
C ASN A 184 -7.12 -23.99 -2.67
N VAL A 185 -6.86 -24.12 -1.37
CA VAL A 185 -6.32 -23.05 -0.53
C VAL A 185 -4.97 -22.54 -1.02
N ASP A 186 -4.13 -23.42 -1.53
CA ASP A 186 -2.78 -23.10 -1.97
C ASP A 186 -2.81 -22.25 -3.24
N PHE A 187 -3.62 -22.63 -4.23
CA PHE A 187 -3.86 -21.82 -5.42
C PHE A 187 -4.43 -20.45 -5.09
N VAL A 188 -5.39 -20.39 -4.16
CA VAL A 188 -6.04 -19.16 -3.76
C VAL A 188 -5.08 -18.20 -3.04
N LYS A 189 -4.17 -18.73 -2.20
CA LYS A 189 -3.11 -17.92 -1.56
C LYS A 189 -2.15 -17.35 -2.58
N VAL A 190 -1.69 -18.16 -3.54
CA VAL A 190 -0.81 -17.71 -4.64
C VAL A 190 -1.49 -16.58 -5.43
N LEU A 191 -2.76 -16.77 -5.82
CA LEU A 191 -3.50 -15.77 -6.59
C LEU A 191 -3.64 -14.43 -5.82
N GLY A 192 -3.91 -14.51 -4.53
CA GLY A 192 -4.02 -13.31 -3.70
C GLY A 192 -2.69 -12.58 -3.52
N LEU A 193 -1.57 -13.31 -3.38
CA LEU A 193 -0.22 -12.72 -3.35
C LEU A 193 0.15 -12.08 -4.69
N MET A 194 -0.21 -12.71 -5.82
CA MET A 194 -0.03 -12.15 -7.16
C MET A 194 -0.78 -10.84 -7.33
N LEU A 195 -2.08 -10.82 -6.97
CA LEU A 195 -2.91 -9.63 -7.10
C LEU A 195 -2.41 -8.47 -6.24
N SER A 196 -2.05 -8.76 -4.99
CA SER A 196 -1.50 -7.77 -4.06
C SER A 196 -0.22 -7.15 -4.59
N ASN A 197 0.77 -7.98 -4.92
CA ASN A 197 2.07 -7.51 -5.42
C ASN A 197 1.95 -6.81 -6.78
N GLY A 198 1.01 -7.22 -7.65
CA GLY A 198 0.68 -6.50 -8.87
C GLY A 198 0.22 -5.05 -8.59
N LEU A 199 -0.69 -4.86 -7.61
CA LEU A 199 -1.15 -3.53 -7.22
C LEU A 199 -0.04 -2.69 -6.58
N VAL A 200 0.83 -3.29 -5.79
CA VAL A 200 2.01 -2.62 -5.21
C VAL A 200 2.93 -2.12 -6.32
N ALA A 201 3.23 -2.95 -7.32
CA ALA A 201 4.06 -2.56 -8.46
C ALA A 201 3.41 -1.46 -9.31
N LEU A 202 2.09 -1.50 -9.50
CA LEU A 202 1.33 -0.45 -10.19
C LEU A 202 1.41 0.88 -9.43
N ALA A 203 1.24 0.85 -8.12
CA ALA A 203 1.39 2.04 -7.26
C ALA A 203 2.81 2.61 -7.35
N SER A 204 3.82 1.74 -7.38
CA SER A 204 5.22 2.14 -7.53
C SER A 204 5.51 2.76 -8.90
N ALA A 205 4.91 2.23 -9.97
CA ALA A 205 5.02 2.82 -11.30
C ALA A 205 4.50 4.26 -11.34
N LEU A 206 3.39 4.55 -10.66
CA LEU A 206 2.86 5.91 -10.50
C LEU A 206 3.76 6.76 -9.58
N TYR A 207 4.27 6.18 -8.50
CA TYR A 207 5.14 6.87 -7.55
C TYR A 207 6.46 7.32 -8.20
N CYS A 208 7.10 6.45 -8.98
CA CYS A 208 8.34 6.79 -9.68
C CYS A 208 8.15 7.84 -10.78
N GLN A 209 7.02 7.82 -11.49
CA GLN A 209 6.64 8.90 -12.41
C GLN A 209 6.42 10.22 -11.67
N TYR A 210 5.76 10.18 -10.51
CA TYR A 210 5.54 11.35 -9.67
C TYR A 210 6.85 11.97 -9.18
N GLN A 211 7.79 11.15 -8.72
CA GLN A 211 9.11 11.59 -8.25
C GLN A 211 10.07 11.97 -9.38
N GLY A 212 9.90 11.40 -10.59
CA GLY A 212 10.80 11.58 -11.73
C GLY A 212 12.04 10.68 -11.68
N PHE A 213 12.08 9.67 -10.82
CA PHE A 213 13.17 8.68 -10.75
C PHE A 213 12.71 7.36 -10.14
N ALA A 214 13.40 6.28 -10.49
CA ALA A 214 13.32 5.00 -9.80
C ALA A 214 14.58 4.78 -8.96
N ASP A 215 14.41 4.33 -7.71
CA ASP A 215 15.49 3.97 -6.79
C ASP A 215 15.30 2.53 -6.34
N VAL A 216 16.36 1.75 -6.36
CA VAL A 216 16.39 0.34 -5.94
C VAL A 216 16.02 0.19 -4.46
N ASN A 217 16.23 1.23 -3.66
CA ASN A 217 15.91 1.25 -2.23
C ASN A 217 14.56 1.89 -1.92
N ALA A 218 13.78 2.32 -2.93
CA ALA A 218 12.51 3.03 -2.73
C ALA A 218 11.48 2.23 -1.92
N GLY A 219 11.55 0.91 -1.99
CA GLY A 219 10.63 0.03 -1.27
C GLY A 219 10.99 -0.26 0.19
N ARG A 220 12.18 0.10 0.67
CA ARG A 220 12.61 -0.24 2.04
C ARG A 220 11.74 0.41 3.10
N GLY A 221 10.94 -0.40 3.79
CA GLY A 221 9.97 0.03 4.80
C GLY A 221 8.61 0.40 4.24
N ALA A 222 8.36 0.15 2.96
CA ALA A 222 7.06 0.42 2.32
C ALA A 222 5.93 -0.36 2.99
N ILE A 223 6.18 -1.60 3.38
CA ILE A 223 5.20 -2.42 4.10
C ILE A 223 4.74 -1.77 5.40
N VAL A 224 5.65 -1.12 6.15
CA VAL A 224 5.31 -0.45 7.41
C VAL A 224 4.34 0.70 7.16
N ILE A 225 4.58 1.50 6.11
CA ILE A 225 3.69 2.59 5.69
C ILE A 225 2.34 2.02 5.22
N GLY A 226 2.36 0.93 4.45
CA GLY A 226 1.15 0.25 3.98
C GLY A 226 0.29 -0.26 5.14
N LEU A 227 0.89 -0.95 6.10
CA LEU A 227 0.19 -1.41 7.31
C LEU A 227 -0.36 -0.26 8.15
N ALA A 228 0.42 0.82 8.31
CA ALA A 228 -0.05 2.01 8.99
C ALA A 228 -1.29 2.61 8.31
N ALA A 229 -1.25 2.75 6.98
CA ALA A 229 -2.38 3.25 6.20
C ALA A 229 -3.63 2.38 6.36
N VAL A 230 -3.47 1.05 6.32
CA VAL A 230 -4.56 0.08 6.55
C VAL A 230 -5.18 0.28 7.93
N ILE A 231 -4.36 0.35 8.99
CA ILE A 231 -4.84 0.47 10.36
C ILE A 231 -5.47 1.84 10.62
N ILE A 232 -4.85 2.92 10.14
CA ILE A 232 -5.43 4.27 10.22
C ILE A 232 -6.79 4.29 9.53
N GLY A 233 -6.88 3.72 8.32
CA GLY A 233 -8.12 3.61 7.57
C GLY A 233 -9.19 2.85 8.31
N GLU A 234 -8.86 1.70 8.91
CA GLU A 234 -9.80 0.92 9.72
C GLU A 234 -10.23 1.67 10.99
N VAL A 235 -9.30 2.27 11.72
CA VAL A 235 -9.62 2.96 12.99
C VAL A 235 -10.53 4.17 12.77
N LEU A 236 -10.27 4.96 11.72
CA LEU A 236 -11.02 6.17 11.45
C LEU A 236 -12.36 5.90 10.76
N PHE A 237 -12.40 4.97 9.81
CA PHE A 237 -13.52 4.83 8.89
C PHE A 237 -14.35 3.55 9.08
N SER A 238 -13.95 2.57 9.92
CA SER A 238 -14.65 1.29 10.08
C SER A 238 -16.12 1.41 10.51
N ARG A 239 -16.46 2.47 11.26
CA ARG A 239 -17.85 2.71 11.68
C ARG A 239 -18.75 3.22 10.56
N ILE A 240 -18.18 3.93 9.58
CA ILE A 240 -18.88 4.58 8.47
C ILE A 240 -18.90 3.64 7.26
N PHE A 241 -17.79 2.98 6.98
CA PHE A 241 -17.54 2.19 5.79
C PHE A 241 -17.79 0.69 6.04
N ARG A 242 -19.03 0.24 5.85
CA ARG A 242 -19.42 -1.16 6.07
C ARG A 242 -19.20 -2.05 4.85
N ASN A 243 -19.30 -1.51 3.64
CA ASN A 243 -19.12 -2.25 2.39
C ASN A 243 -17.62 -2.47 2.09
N PHE A 244 -17.31 -3.56 1.37
CA PHE A 244 -15.93 -3.90 0.99
C PHE A 244 -15.25 -2.78 0.18
N ALA A 245 -15.92 -2.23 -0.84
CA ALA A 245 -15.40 -1.10 -1.62
C ALA A 245 -15.09 0.12 -0.74
N MET A 246 -16.00 0.44 0.19
CA MET A 246 -15.81 1.56 1.11
C MET A 246 -14.63 1.32 2.08
N ARG A 247 -14.39 0.06 2.49
CA ARG A 247 -13.20 -0.28 3.30
C ARG A 247 -11.91 -0.02 2.53
N LEU A 248 -11.85 -0.42 1.25
CA LEU A 248 -10.70 -0.12 0.38
C LEU A 248 -10.48 1.40 0.23
N LEU A 249 -11.57 2.15 0.07
CA LEU A 249 -11.52 3.61 0.05
C LEU A 249 -11.01 4.17 1.40
N GLY A 250 -11.46 3.59 2.51
CA GLY A 250 -10.97 3.93 3.85
C GLY A 250 -9.46 3.72 4.00
N VAL A 251 -8.91 2.63 3.45
CA VAL A 251 -7.47 2.37 3.44
C VAL A 251 -6.72 3.43 2.65
N SER A 252 -7.22 3.80 1.46
CA SER A 252 -6.61 4.86 0.65
C SER A 252 -6.63 6.21 1.37
N LEU A 253 -7.76 6.57 1.99
CA LEU A 253 -7.85 7.78 2.82
C LEU A 253 -6.94 7.70 4.05
N GLY A 254 -6.74 6.52 4.63
CA GLY A 254 -5.78 6.29 5.72
C GLY A 254 -4.36 6.63 5.32
N ALA A 255 -3.95 6.29 4.09
CA ALA A 255 -2.65 6.69 3.55
C ALA A 255 -2.54 8.20 3.36
N VAL A 256 -3.61 8.85 2.89
CA VAL A 256 -3.63 10.32 2.77
C VAL A 256 -3.47 10.98 4.14
N VAL A 257 -4.18 10.51 5.17
CA VAL A 257 -4.05 11.00 6.54
C VAL A 257 -2.61 10.81 7.05
N TYR A 258 -2.03 9.63 6.82
CA TYR A 258 -0.64 9.36 7.20
C TYR A 258 0.33 10.38 6.59
N TYR A 259 0.26 10.62 5.27
CA TYR A 259 1.14 11.57 4.60
C TYR A 259 0.89 13.02 5.00
N MET A 260 -0.36 13.40 5.29
CA MET A 260 -0.65 14.71 5.86
C MET A 260 0.00 14.90 7.23
N VAL A 261 -0.05 13.89 8.10
CA VAL A 261 0.62 13.94 9.41
C VAL A 261 2.13 14.08 9.26
N ILE A 262 2.75 13.29 8.38
CA ILE A 262 4.19 13.40 8.08
C ILE A 262 4.54 14.81 7.58
N GLN A 263 3.72 15.38 6.68
CA GLN A 263 3.97 16.72 6.14
C GLN A 263 3.87 17.82 7.22
N VAL A 264 2.92 17.69 8.14
CA VAL A 264 2.81 18.61 9.29
C VAL A 264 4.06 18.53 10.16
N VAL A 265 4.51 17.32 10.46
CA VAL A 265 5.72 17.07 11.28
C VAL A 265 6.98 17.63 10.61
N LEU A 266 7.13 17.45 9.29
CA LEU A 266 8.24 18.05 8.53
C LEU A 266 8.22 19.59 8.56
N ASN A 267 7.04 20.18 8.54
CA ASN A 267 6.92 21.64 8.56
C ASN A 267 7.32 22.27 9.91
N PHE A 268 7.42 21.49 10.99
CA PHE A 268 8.02 21.92 12.27
C PHE A 268 9.53 22.11 12.24
N GLY A 269 10.17 21.95 11.07
CA GLY A 269 11.61 22.20 10.88
C GLY A 269 12.51 21.00 11.24
N LEU A 270 11.96 19.80 11.32
CA LEU A 270 12.73 18.58 11.54
C LEU A 270 13.54 18.22 10.29
N ASN A 271 14.75 17.69 10.51
CA ASN A 271 15.63 17.29 9.44
C ASN A 271 15.04 16.13 8.64
N THR A 272 15.18 16.19 7.32
CA THR A 272 14.75 15.12 6.40
C THR A 272 15.46 13.79 6.67
N ASN A 273 16.64 13.81 7.29
CA ASN A 273 17.38 12.61 7.70
C ASN A 273 16.62 11.81 8.79
N ASP A 274 15.82 12.47 9.61
CA ASP A 274 15.07 11.86 10.70
C ASP A 274 13.69 11.35 10.26
N LEU A 275 13.36 11.48 8.96
CA LEU A 275 12.06 11.09 8.39
C LEU A 275 11.67 9.65 8.70
N LYS A 276 12.64 8.72 8.62
CA LYS A 276 12.39 7.29 8.92
C LYS A 276 12.11 7.06 10.41
N LEU A 277 12.82 7.75 11.30
CA LEU A 277 12.58 7.68 12.75
C LEU A 277 11.20 8.24 13.08
N ILE A 278 10.86 9.39 12.52
CA ILE A 278 9.57 10.06 12.75
C ILE A 278 8.42 9.21 12.20
N SER A 279 8.58 8.67 10.99
CA SER A 279 7.55 7.78 10.41
C SER A 279 7.33 6.55 11.27
N ALA A 280 8.39 5.92 11.79
CA ALA A 280 8.28 4.78 12.69
C ALA A 280 7.54 5.14 13.99
N PHE A 281 7.81 6.31 14.56
CA PHE A 281 7.15 6.80 15.77
C PHE A 281 5.66 7.10 15.54
N VAL A 282 5.34 7.76 14.43
CA VAL A 282 3.95 8.03 14.01
C VAL A 282 3.18 6.72 13.82
N VAL A 283 3.78 5.75 13.12
CA VAL A 283 3.19 4.41 12.93
C VAL A 283 2.96 3.72 14.27
N ALA A 284 3.95 3.74 15.17
CA ALA A 284 3.82 3.12 16.49
C ALA A 284 2.66 3.70 17.31
N ILE A 285 2.47 5.03 17.28
CA ILE A 285 1.34 5.68 17.94
C ILE A 285 0.01 5.19 17.34
N PHE A 286 -0.13 5.20 16.00
CA PHE A 286 -1.37 4.76 15.35
C PHE A 286 -1.67 3.27 15.62
N LEU A 287 -0.66 2.40 15.67
CA LEU A 287 -0.80 1.00 16.03
C LEU A 287 -1.21 0.81 17.50
N ALA A 288 -0.77 1.67 18.40
CA ALA A 288 -1.12 1.62 19.81
C ALA A 288 -2.57 2.04 20.10
N VAL A 289 -3.15 2.92 19.29
CA VAL A 289 -4.51 3.46 19.49
C VAL A 289 -5.58 2.37 19.59
N PRO A 290 -5.67 1.34 18.72
CA PRO A 290 -6.66 0.27 18.84
C PRO A 290 -6.52 -0.52 20.16
N TYR A 291 -5.30 -0.80 20.55
CA TYR A 291 -5.00 -1.51 21.82
C TYR A 291 -5.44 -0.70 23.03
N TRP A 292 -5.07 0.59 23.09
CA TRP A 292 -5.46 1.48 24.20
C TRP A 292 -6.97 1.67 24.24
N LYS A 293 -7.63 1.83 23.10
CA LYS A 293 -9.09 1.92 23.02
C LYS A 293 -9.78 0.66 23.52
N GLY A 294 -9.24 -0.52 23.21
CA GLY A 294 -9.75 -1.80 23.71
C GLY A 294 -9.54 -1.98 25.22
N LYS A 295 -8.39 -1.57 25.76
CA LYS A 295 -8.02 -1.76 27.16
C LYS A 295 -8.72 -0.75 28.08
N TYR A 296 -8.72 0.52 27.72
CA TYR A 296 -9.21 1.58 28.61
C TYR A 296 -10.71 1.85 28.46
N PHE A 297 -11.25 1.84 27.25
CA PHE A 297 -12.69 2.12 27.04
C PHE A 297 -13.60 0.93 27.30
N ARG A 298 -13.18 -0.33 27.04
CA ARG A 298 -13.95 -1.51 27.44
C ARG A 298 -13.86 -1.81 28.93
N GLY A 299 -12.79 -1.42 29.60
CA GLY A 299 -12.65 -1.53 31.06
C GLY A 299 -13.65 -0.63 31.79
N ALA A 300 -13.82 0.59 31.35
CA ALA A 300 -14.79 1.55 31.90
C ALA A 300 -16.23 1.07 31.77
N ALA A 301 -16.61 0.52 30.59
CA ALA A 301 -17.96 -0.02 30.38
C ALA A 301 -18.28 -1.25 31.25
N LYS A 302 -17.29 -2.14 31.49
CA LYS A 302 -17.47 -3.28 32.41
C LYS A 302 -17.49 -2.85 33.89
N SER A 303 -16.83 -1.78 34.25
CA SER A 303 -16.87 -1.24 35.60
C SER A 303 -18.20 -0.54 35.89
N ALA A 304 -18.73 0.25 34.95
CA ALA A 304 -20.03 0.88 35.05
C ALA A 304 -21.18 -0.17 35.20
N ALA A 305 -21.16 -1.20 34.34
CA ALA A 305 -22.17 -2.26 34.40
C ALA A 305 -22.09 -3.12 35.69
N LYS A 306 -20.93 -3.18 36.36
CA LYS A 306 -20.79 -3.82 37.68
C LYS A 306 -21.27 -2.94 38.84
N THR A 307 -21.23 -1.62 38.68
CA THR A 307 -21.71 -0.67 39.69
C THR A 307 -23.23 -0.64 39.67
N ASP A 308 -23.85 -0.57 38.45
CA ASP A 308 -25.30 -0.60 38.29
C ASP A 308 -25.94 -1.93 38.78
N ALA A 309 -25.22 -3.06 38.63
CA ALA A 309 -25.68 -4.35 39.12
C ALA A 309 -25.52 -4.53 40.64
N LYS A 310 -24.77 -3.65 41.32
CA LYS A 310 -24.65 -3.61 42.82
C LYS A 310 -25.65 -2.68 43.48
N GLU A 311 -26.17 -1.68 42.76
CA GLU A 311 -27.18 -0.75 43.28
C GLU A 311 -28.61 -1.30 43.15
N VAL A 312 -28.79 -2.41 42.41
CA VAL A 312 -30.12 -3.07 42.22
C VAL A 312 -30.30 -4.30 43.13
N LYS A 313 -29.36 -4.56 44.06
CA LYS A 313 -29.46 -5.54 45.14
C LYS A 313 -29.52 -4.83 46.48
#